data_7bf2da097794ed04bd892207ea7c2535
#
_entry.id   7bf2da097794ed04bd892207ea7c2535
#
_cell.length_a   1.000
_cell.length_b   1.000
_cell.length_c   1.000
_cell.angle_alpha   90.00
_cell.angle_beta   90.00
_cell.angle_gamma   90.00
#
_symmetry.space_group_name_H-M   'P 1'
#
loop_
_entity.id
_entity.type
_entity.pdbx_description
1 polymer ?
#
loop_
_entity_poly.entity_id
_entity_poly.type
_entity_poly.pdbx_seq_one_letter_code
_entity_poly.pdbx_strand_id
1 'polypeptide(L)'
;MARRFRVAIYAPHFAEYSYRLAAALAKHCDVRLVLNRKDANQQWNLDWIPAPSPFDTRIRDLSLRRSGAIGLPRSFLDILTFRPDVVHCHECPEYFTAGLMELLRLTSLPRILTVHDAIPHSEGGSGTNTSEERLRERMRSAATHVTVHGQSCIADFSSASPDYRGEVTSSMHGVLMVPPAHNTPVKATDGRILFFGRMWAYKGLDVFLDAIDLLSKRGVHHQAIVAGRGPEMARFGKRMENMPSINAIDAYISPADTSALFQSAEVVALPYKDASQSGVLASAFGNCRPVVASATGGIPDVVTDGVNGLLVPPSDATALANALERVLTSRSLAASLTDGAHQTAAGSLNWDHIAERLFATYRRVAS
;
A
#
# COMPACT_ATOMS: atom_id res chain seq x y z
N MET A 1 11.59 30.57 21.99
CA MET A 1 11.68 29.70 20.80
C MET A 1 10.27 29.54 20.23
N ALA A 2 10.09 29.69 18.91
CA ALA A 2 8.80 29.42 18.27
C ALA A 2 8.42 27.95 18.47
N ARG A 3 7.14 27.68 18.71
CA ARG A 3 6.60 26.32 18.84
C ARG A 3 6.86 25.55 17.55
N ARG A 4 7.38 24.32 17.66
CA ARG A 4 7.54 23.43 16.50
C ARG A 4 6.16 23.05 15.96
N PHE A 5 6.03 22.94 14.64
CA PHE A 5 4.79 22.51 13.97
C PHE A 5 4.38 21.10 14.43
N ARG A 6 3.10 20.84 14.62
CA ARG A 6 2.58 19.59 15.17
C ARG A 6 1.58 18.93 14.24
N VAL A 7 1.78 17.64 13.98
CA VAL A 7 0.90 16.83 13.15
C VAL A 7 0.37 15.65 13.96
N ALA A 8 -0.95 15.50 14.03
CA ALA A 8 -1.57 14.29 14.56
C ALA A 8 -1.99 13.39 13.40
N ILE A 9 -1.50 12.15 13.36
CA ILE A 9 -1.86 11.14 12.37
C ILE A 9 -2.78 10.12 13.02
N TYR A 10 -3.96 9.89 12.43
CA TYR A 10 -4.90 8.86 12.85
C TYR A 10 -5.01 7.78 11.76
N ALA A 11 -4.57 6.59 12.10
CA ALA A 11 -4.47 5.46 11.19
C ALA A 11 -5.08 4.20 11.82
N PRO A 12 -6.40 3.97 11.67
CA PRO A 12 -7.04 2.74 12.12
C PRO A 12 -6.59 1.51 11.34
N HIS A 13 -6.17 1.71 10.10
CA HIS A 13 -5.51 0.75 9.20
C HIS A 13 -4.20 1.31 8.67
N PHE A 14 -3.44 0.50 7.91
CA PHE A 14 -2.17 0.90 7.30
C PHE A 14 -1.08 1.24 8.32
N ALA A 15 -0.92 0.39 9.34
CA ALA A 15 -0.02 0.64 10.46
C ALA A 15 1.45 0.87 10.02
N GLU A 16 2.00 0.02 9.14
CA GLU A 16 3.38 0.19 8.63
C GLU A 16 3.53 1.48 7.84
N TYR A 17 2.61 1.73 6.90
CA TYR A 17 2.60 2.97 6.11
C TYR A 17 2.64 4.21 7.03
N SER A 18 1.71 4.25 7.98
CA SER A 18 1.53 5.40 8.87
C SER A 18 2.71 5.60 9.80
N TYR A 19 3.31 4.51 10.28
CA TYR A 19 4.51 4.58 11.10
C TYR A 19 5.71 5.11 10.31
N ARG A 20 5.95 4.61 9.09
CA ARG A 20 7.05 5.08 8.24
C ARG A 20 6.89 6.54 7.87
N LEU A 21 5.67 6.95 7.52
CA LEU A 21 5.35 8.35 7.28
C LEU A 21 5.61 9.21 8.52
N ALA A 22 5.14 8.78 9.70
CA ALA A 22 5.34 9.49 10.96
C ALA A 22 6.83 9.62 11.32
N ALA A 23 7.61 8.56 11.11
CA ALA A 23 9.05 8.55 11.35
C ALA A 23 9.80 9.56 10.45
N ALA A 24 9.43 9.63 9.18
CA ALA A 24 10.01 10.59 8.27
C ALA A 24 9.57 12.04 8.59
N LEU A 25 8.29 12.26 8.91
CA LEU A 25 7.76 13.57 9.32
C LEU A 25 8.38 14.08 10.63
N ALA A 26 8.76 13.19 11.55
CA ALA A 26 9.37 13.57 12.83
C ALA A 26 10.70 14.33 12.65
N LYS A 27 11.33 14.25 11.49
CA LYS A 27 12.49 15.06 11.12
C LYS A 27 12.12 16.54 10.93
N HIS A 28 10.88 16.83 10.55
CA HIS A 28 10.39 18.17 10.19
C HIS A 28 9.48 18.80 11.25
N CYS A 29 8.71 17.99 11.99
CA CYS A 29 7.70 18.46 12.93
C CYS A 29 7.56 17.51 14.13
N ASP A 30 6.80 17.94 15.16
CA ASP A 30 6.37 17.03 16.20
C ASP A 30 5.22 16.17 15.71
N VAL A 31 5.28 14.86 15.91
CA VAL A 31 4.26 13.92 15.43
C VAL A 31 3.64 13.18 16.60
N ARG A 32 2.31 13.06 16.56
CA ARG A 32 1.56 12.07 17.34
C ARG A 32 0.88 11.10 16.39
N LEU A 33 1.18 9.81 16.52
CA LEU A 33 0.58 8.73 15.75
C LEU A 33 -0.41 7.95 16.62
N VAL A 34 -1.66 7.85 16.17
CA VAL A 34 -2.71 7.05 16.82
C VAL A 34 -3.01 5.83 15.94
N LEU A 35 -2.72 4.63 16.44
CA LEU A 35 -2.91 3.36 15.75
C LEU A 35 -3.98 2.50 16.41
N ASN A 36 -4.65 1.66 15.62
CA ASN A 36 -5.49 0.58 16.09
C ASN A 36 -4.63 -0.64 16.45
N ARG A 37 -4.75 -1.13 17.69
CA ARG A 37 -3.99 -2.30 18.20
C ARG A 37 -4.17 -3.54 17.34
N LYS A 38 -5.42 -3.85 16.97
CA LYS A 38 -5.72 -5.05 16.19
C LYS A 38 -5.03 -5.01 14.84
N ASP A 39 -5.13 -3.89 14.15
CA ASP A 39 -4.55 -3.70 12.83
C ASP A 39 -3.02 -3.68 12.88
N ALA A 40 -2.46 -2.95 13.84
CA ALA A 40 -1.02 -2.89 14.03
C ALA A 40 -0.39 -4.27 14.29
N ASN A 41 -1.07 -5.14 15.04
CA ASN A 41 -0.61 -6.51 15.27
C ASN A 41 -0.76 -7.42 14.04
N GLN A 42 -1.77 -7.16 13.18
CA GLN A 42 -2.04 -7.99 12.01
C GLN A 42 -1.23 -7.58 10.77
N GLN A 43 -1.08 -6.28 10.55
CA GLN A 43 -0.44 -5.77 9.33
C GLN A 43 1.03 -5.45 9.49
N TRP A 44 1.50 -5.31 10.73
CA TRP A 44 2.86 -4.93 11.02
C TRP A 44 3.34 -5.57 12.31
N ASN A 45 4.64 -5.76 12.47
CA ASN A 45 5.19 -6.26 13.72
C ASN A 45 5.49 -5.09 14.65
N LEU A 46 4.74 -4.96 15.74
CA LEU A 46 4.96 -3.91 16.75
C LEU A 46 6.36 -3.94 17.36
N ASP A 47 7.03 -5.11 17.36
CA ASP A 47 8.41 -5.26 17.83
C ASP A 47 9.42 -4.52 16.94
N TRP A 48 9.00 -4.11 15.74
CA TRP A 48 9.82 -3.28 14.84
C TRP A 48 9.75 -1.78 15.17
N ILE A 49 8.87 -1.38 16.08
CA ILE A 49 8.86 -0.01 16.61
C ILE A 49 10.09 0.16 17.52
N PRO A 50 11.03 1.05 17.18
CA PRO A 50 12.16 1.33 18.06
C PRO A 50 11.70 1.80 19.44
N ALA A 51 12.35 1.33 20.49
CA ALA A 51 12.13 1.83 21.84
C ALA A 51 13.38 2.58 22.32
N PRO A 52 13.30 3.91 22.59
CA PRO A 52 12.11 4.76 22.50
C PRO A 52 11.73 5.09 21.04
N SER A 53 10.42 5.25 20.79
CA SER A 53 9.94 5.74 19.50
C SER A 53 10.42 7.19 19.29
N PRO A 54 10.82 7.58 18.07
CA PRO A 54 11.25 8.94 17.77
C PRO A 54 10.12 9.99 17.82
N PHE A 55 8.89 9.57 18.05
CA PHE A 55 7.68 10.39 18.16
C PHE A 55 6.65 9.76 19.09
N ASP A 56 5.62 10.53 19.48
CA ASP A 56 4.58 10.07 20.39
C ASP A 56 3.61 9.09 19.69
N THR A 57 3.64 7.83 20.08
CA THR A 57 2.79 6.78 19.54
C THR A 57 1.74 6.36 20.55
N ARG A 58 0.46 6.38 20.14
CA ARG A 58 -0.70 5.97 20.93
C ARG A 58 -1.38 4.77 20.28
N ILE A 59 -1.38 3.64 20.96
CA ILE A 59 -2.06 2.43 20.49
C ILE A 59 -3.41 2.33 21.20
N ARG A 60 -4.51 2.24 20.43
CA ARG A 60 -5.88 2.22 20.92
C ARG A 60 -6.61 0.95 20.47
N ASP A 61 -7.57 0.51 21.26
CA ASP A 61 -8.51 -0.52 20.83
C ASP A 61 -9.72 0.19 20.19
N LEU A 62 -9.87 0.03 18.89
CA LEU A 62 -10.94 0.63 18.07
C LEU A 62 -11.87 -0.48 17.60
N SER A 63 -12.56 -1.15 18.53
CA SER A 63 -13.52 -2.21 18.22
C SER A 63 -14.93 -1.80 18.65
N LEU A 64 -15.98 -2.33 17.98
CA LEU A 64 -17.38 -2.13 18.38
C LEU A 64 -17.76 -2.88 19.68
N ARG A 65 -16.82 -3.62 20.29
CA ARG A 65 -17.03 -4.24 21.59
C ARG A 65 -17.00 -3.19 22.71
N ARG A 66 -17.54 -3.51 23.89
CA ARG A 66 -17.58 -2.59 25.05
C ARG A 66 -16.25 -1.92 25.39
N SER A 67 -15.13 -2.64 25.22
CA SER A 67 -13.76 -2.12 25.38
C SER A 67 -13.39 -1.06 24.36
N GLY A 68 -13.96 -1.11 23.15
CA GLY A 68 -13.68 -0.18 22.06
C GLY A 68 -14.60 1.04 22.02
N ALA A 69 -15.77 1.00 22.69
CA ALA A 69 -16.70 2.12 22.73
C ALA A 69 -16.06 3.42 23.28
N ILE A 70 -15.03 3.29 24.12
CA ILE A 70 -14.25 4.40 24.66
C ILE A 70 -13.10 4.80 23.70
N GLY A 71 -12.85 4.03 22.65
CA GLY A 71 -11.73 4.24 21.71
C GLY A 71 -11.85 5.56 20.95
N LEU A 72 -13.04 5.88 20.45
CA LEU A 72 -13.30 7.12 19.71
C LEU A 72 -13.09 8.38 20.57
N PRO A 73 -13.74 8.53 21.74
CA PRO A 73 -13.50 9.67 22.61
C PRO A 73 -12.04 9.80 23.05
N ARG A 74 -11.36 8.69 23.33
CA ARG A 74 -9.94 8.70 23.68
C ARG A 74 -9.07 9.15 22.51
N SER A 75 -9.31 8.65 21.31
CA SER A 75 -8.57 9.07 20.11
C SER A 75 -8.77 10.57 19.85
N PHE A 76 -9.97 11.06 19.99
CA PHE A 76 -10.27 12.49 19.87
C PHE A 76 -9.53 13.32 20.92
N LEU A 77 -9.54 12.90 22.19
CA LEU A 77 -8.79 13.55 23.27
C LEU A 77 -7.27 13.46 23.04
N ASP A 78 -6.75 12.33 22.58
CA ASP A 78 -5.34 12.20 22.23
C ASP A 78 -4.94 13.23 21.18
N ILE A 79 -5.76 13.43 20.16
CA ILE A 79 -5.51 14.44 19.12
C ILE A 79 -5.56 15.84 19.73
N LEU A 80 -6.63 16.22 20.43
CA LEU A 80 -6.80 17.58 20.96
C LEU A 80 -5.76 17.95 22.01
N THR A 81 -5.41 17.03 22.91
CA THR A 81 -4.39 17.29 23.95
C THR A 81 -3.00 17.50 23.38
N PHE A 82 -2.72 17.00 22.20
CA PHE A 82 -1.49 17.26 21.49
C PHE A 82 -1.42 18.68 20.91
N ARG A 83 -2.56 19.33 20.73
CA ARG A 83 -2.70 20.66 20.12
C ARG A 83 -2.04 20.70 18.74
N PRO A 84 -2.45 19.84 17.78
CA PRO A 84 -1.86 19.80 16.46
C PRO A 84 -2.19 21.05 15.65
N ASP A 85 -1.37 21.37 14.66
CA ASP A 85 -1.65 22.38 13.64
C ASP A 85 -2.45 21.75 12.48
N VAL A 86 -2.31 20.43 12.28
CA VAL A 86 -3.02 19.64 11.25
C VAL A 86 -3.33 18.25 11.79
N VAL A 87 -4.49 17.73 11.44
CA VAL A 87 -4.86 16.32 11.65
C VAL A 87 -4.86 15.61 10.30
N HIS A 88 -4.13 14.52 10.20
CA HIS A 88 -4.08 13.66 9.02
C HIS A 88 -4.71 12.31 9.33
N CYS A 89 -5.78 11.97 8.64
CA CYS A 89 -6.49 10.71 8.77
C CYS A 89 -6.31 9.85 7.51
N HIS A 90 -6.32 8.54 7.68
CA HIS A 90 -6.41 7.59 6.57
C HIS A 90 -7.85 7.15 6.38
N GLU A 91 -8.31 7.12 5.12
CA GLU A 91 -9.66 6.64 4.81
C GLU A 91 -9.78 5.17 5.17
N CYS A 92 -10.72 4.90 6.07
CA CYS A 92 -11.15 3.56 6.39
C CYS A 92 -12.67 3.62 6.60
N PRO A 93 -13.48 2.89 5.81
CA PRO A 93 -14.94 2.98 5.86
C PRO A 93 -15.51 2.30 7.12
N GLU A 94 -15.09 2.78 8.27
CA GLU A 94 -15.50 2.33 9.60
C GLU A 94 -16.16 3.47 10.37
N TYR A 95 -17.13 3.14 11.23
CA TYR A 95 -17.87 4.10 12.04
C TYR A 95 -16.97 4.97 12.92
N PHE A 96 -15.87 4.42 13.45
CA PHE A 96 -14.95 5.18 14.31
C PHE A 96 -14.21 6.26 13.52
N THR A 97 -13.74 5.95 12.32
CA THR A 97 -13.02 6.94 11.49
C THR A 97 -13.96 8.03 11.00
N ALA A 98 -15.14 7.66 10.51
CA ALA A 98 -16.14 8.63 10.09
C ALA A 98 -16.59 9.50 11.25
N GLY A 99 -16.88 8.91 12.43
CA GLY A 99 -17.25 9.64 13.64
C GLY A 99 -16.15 10.58 14.13
N LEU A 100 -14.88 10.17 14.08
CA LEU A 100 -13.75 11.03 14.43
C LEU A 100 -13.66 12.23 13.49
N MET A 101 -13.76 12.01 12.19
CA MET A 101 -13.71 13.07 11.19
C MET A 101 -14.84 14.09 11.38
N GLU A 102 -16.03 13.63 11.74
CA GLU A 102 -17.17 14.52 12.05
C GLU A 102 -16.97 15.31 13.35
N LEU A 103 -16.44 14.68 14.40
CA LEU A 103 -16.10 15.40 15.63
C LEU A 103 -15.03 16.47 15.37
N LEU A 104 -14.03 16.17 14.54
CA LEU A 104 -13.00 17.11 14.15
C LEU A 104 -13.55 18.30 13.33
N ARG A 105 -14.68 18.14 12.61
CA ARG A 105 -15.38 19.27 11.94
C ARG A 105 -15.85 20.35 12.91
N LEU A 106 -16.07 19.99 14.18
CA LEU A 106 -16.47 20.95 15.22
C LEU A 106 -15.30 21.82 15.69
N THR A 107 -14.09 21.53 15.21
CA THR A 107 -12.88 22.30 15.48
C THR A 107 -12.46 23.11 14.26
N SER A 108 -11.59 24.09 14.46
CA SER A 108 -10.95 24.85 13.37
C SER A 108 -9.75 24.13 12.75
N LEU A 109 -9.43 22.90 13.19
CA LEU A 109 -8.26 22.15 12.73
C LEU A 109 -8.39 21.75 11.26
N PRO A 110 -7.39 22.01 10.41
CA PRO A 110 -7.30 21.43 9.09
C PRO A 110 -7.27 19.90 9.14
N ARG A 111 -8.07 19.26 8.31
CA ARG A 111 -8.26 17.80 8.25
C ARG A 111 -7.85 17.28 6.89
N ILE A 112 -6.72 16.63 6.84
CA ILE A 112 -6.23 15.95 5.63
C ILE A 112 -6.68 14.50 5.67
N LEU A 113 -7.18 14.00 4.54
CA LEU A 113 -7.59 12.61 4.39
C LEU A 113 -6.77 11.96 3.29
N THR A 114 -5.98 10.94 3.63
CA THR A 114 -5.39 10.07 2.60
C THR A 114 -6.43 9.05 2.17
N VAL A 115 -6.74 9.06 0.88
CA VAL A 115 -7.62 8.09 0.20
C VAL A 115 -6.75 7.11 -0.56
N HIS A 116 -6.72 5.85 -0.10
CA HIS A 116 -5.91 4.80 -0.71
C HIS A 116 -6.57 4.24 -1.97
N ASP A 117 -7.88 4.04 -1.93
CA ASP A 117 -8.68 3.51 -3.04
C ASP A 117 -9.88 4.42 -3.28
N ALA A 118 -9.77 5.33 -4.25
CA ALA A 118 -10.84 6.28 -4.56
C ALA A 118 -12.11 5.58 -5.04
N ILE A 119 -11.92 4.56 -5.87
CA ILE A 119 -12.95 3.64 -6.35
C ILE A 119 -12.67 2.28 -5.72
N PRO A 120 -13.56 1.74 -4.88
CA PRO A 120 -13.37 0.42 -4.28
C PRO A 120 -13.27 -0.65 -5.36
N HIS A 121 -12.28 -1.52 -5.27
CA HIS A 121 -12.21 -2.69 -6.14
C HIS A 121 -13.42 -3.59 -5.89
N SER A 122 -14.07 -4.07 -6.96
CA SER A 122 -15.20 -4.99 -6.87
C SER A 122 -14.73 -6.33 -6.27
N GLU A 123 -14.91 -6.49 -4.98
CA GLU A 123 -14.73 -7.77 -4.30
C GLU A 123 -15.89 -8.67 -4.73
N GLY A 124 -15.68 -9.51 -5.78
CA GLY A 124 -16.54 -10.65 -6.10
C GLY A 124 -18.03 -10.39 -6.23
N GLY A 125 -18.47 -9.56 -7.17
CA GLY A 125 -19.83 -9.62 -7.73
C GLY A 125 -21.02 -9.23 -6.84
N SER A 126 -20.85 -8.86 -5.61
CA SER A 126 -21.91 -8.26 -4.80
C SER A 126 -21.76 -6.74 -4.83
N GLY A 127 -22.84 -6.08 -5.26
CA GLY A 127 -22.90 -4.62 -5.40
C GLY A 127 -22.30 -3.88 -4.20
N THR A 128 -21.84 -2.67 -4.47
CA THR A 128 -21.22 -1.76 -3.48
C THR A 128 -22.00 -1.80 -2.18
N ASN A 129 -21.27 -2.00 -1.06
CA ASN A 129 -21.88 -1.94 0.26
C ASN A 129 -22.28 -0.48 0.54
N THR A 130 -23.56 -0.18 0.37
CA THR A 130 -24.11 1.18 0.53
C THR A 130 -23.77 1.83 1.88
N SER A 131 -23.51 1.02 2.90
CA SER A 131 -23.07 1.51 4.22
C SER A 131 -21.63 2.00 4.19
N GLU A 132 -20.73 1.29 3.51
CA GLU A 132 -19.34 1.71 3.35
C GLU A 132 -19.22 2.95 2.48
N GLU A 133 -20.00 3.04 1.41
CA GLU A 133 -20.05 4.24 0.55
C GLU A 133 -20.47 5.47 1.34
N ARG A 134 -21.53 5.37 2.15
CA ARG A 134 -21.97 6.47 3.04
C ARG A 134 -20.87 6.86 4.02
N LEU A 135 -20.13 5.91 4.56
CA LEU A 135 -19.03 6.22 5.49
C LEU A 135 -17.87 6.92 4.77
N ARG A 136 -17.53 6.50 3.53
CA ARG A 136 -16.53 7.19 2.69
C ARG A 136 -16.97 8.62 2.38
N GLU A 137 -18.20 8.81 1.94
CA GLU A 137 -18.76 10.12 1.64
C GLU A 137 -18.70 11.05 2.87
N ARG A 138 -19.09 10.56 4.05
CA ARG A 138 -19.00 11.31 5.30
C ARG A 138 -17.58 11.73 5.65
N MET A 139 -16.60 10.84 5.48
CA MET A 139 -15.19 11.16 5.72
C MET A 139 -14.66 12.16 4.71
N ARG A 140 -14.94 11.95 3.42
CA ARG A 140 -14.50 12.83 2.33
C ARG A 140 -15.09 14.23 2.49
N SER A 141 -16.39 14.35 2.77
CA SER A 141 -17.05 15.65 3.02
C SER A 141 -16.55 16.35 4.29
N ALA A 142 -16.01 15.62 5.26
CA ALA A 142 -15.43 16.18 6.46
C ALA A 142 -13.98 16.65 6.28
N ALA A 143 -13.29 16.19 5.24
CA ALA A 143 -11.92 16.58 4.95
C ALA A 143 -11.83 18.00 4.39
N THR A 144 -10.84 18.78 4.83
CA THR A 144 -10.51 20.07 4.23
C THR A 144 -9.56 19.93 3.04
N HIS A 145 -8.82 18.83 3.00
CA HIS A 145 -7.85 18.50 1.96
C HIS A 145 -7.79 16.98 1.78
N VAL A 146 -7.66 16.51 0.57
CA VAL A 146 -7.51 15.09 0.24
C VAL A 146 -6.16 14.84 -0.41
N THR A 147 -5.53 13.73 -0.04
CA THR A 147 -4.33 13.20 -0.69
C THR A 147 -4.63 11.82 -1.25
N VAL A 148 -4.30 11.59 -2.52
CA VAL A 148 -4.41 10.30 -3.21
C VAL A 148 -3.03 9.76 -3.57
N HIS A 149 -2.92 8.48 -3.93
CA HIS A 149 -1.65 7.87 -4.32
C HIS A 149 -1.50 7.81 -5.84
N GLY A 150 -0.66 8.69 -6.38
CA GLY A 150 -0.41 8.83 -7.81
C GLY A 150 -1.26 9.90 -8.48
N GLN A 151 -0.77 10.40 -9.59
CA GLN A 151 -1.43 11.49 -10.33
C GLN A 151 -2.71 11.01 -11.01
N SER A 152 -2.71 9.78 -11.51
CA SER A 152 -3.90 9.15 -12.13
C SER A 152 -5.08 9.04 -11.16
N CYS A 153 -4.82 8.80 -9.86
CA CYS A 153 -5.86 8.65 -8.84
C CYS A 153 -6.61 9.97 -8.50
N ILE A 154 -6.12 11.14 -8.96
CA ILE A 154 -6.86 12.41 -8.82
C ILE A 154 -8.15 12.38 -9.64
N ALA A 155 -8.08 11.87 -10.88
CA ALA A 155 -9.25 11.76 -11.75
C ALA A 155 -10.27 10.75 -11.19
N ASP A 156 -9.78 9.61 -10.68
CA ASP A 156 -10.61 8.59 -10.03
C ASP A 156 -11.34 9.15 -8.81
N PHE A 157 -10.62 9.90 -7.96
CA PHE A 157 -11.21 10.54 -6.80
C PHE A 157 -12.26 11.59 -7.21
N SER A 158 -11.98 12.41 -8.20
CA SER A 158 -12.91 13.43 -8.69
C SER A 158 -14.19 12.81 -9.24
N SER A 159 -14.06 11.67 -9.94
CA SER A 159 -15.20 10.89 -10.44
C SER A 159 -16.02 10.27 -9.31
N ALA A 160 -15.34 9.69 -8.29
CA ALA A 160 -15.99 9.03 -7.16
C ALA A 160 -16.55 9.99 -6.11
N SER A 161 -16.16 11.26 -6.14
CA SER A 161 -16.56 12.28 -5.16
C SER A 161 -16.80 13.63 -5.83
N PRO A 162 -17.79 13.73 -6.76
CA PRO A 162 -18.03 14.92 -7.57
C PRO A 162 -18.44 16.15 -6.75
N ASP A 163 -18.95 15.95 -5.55
CA ASP A 163 -19.38 17.01 -4.65
C ASP A 163 -18.27 17.50 -3.69
N TYR A 164 -17.10 16.89 -3.71
CA TYR A 164 -15.99 17.38 -2.93
C TYR A 164 -15.49 18.73 -3.45
N ARG A 165 -15.30 19.71 -2.55
CA ARG A 165 -14.90 21.09 -2.92
C ARG A 165 -13.54 21.50 -2.35
N GLY A 166 -12.90 20.63 -1.57
CA GLY A 166 -11.56 20.86 -1.06
C GLY A 166 -10.49 20.61 -2.13
N GLU A 167 -9.26 20.92 -1.79
CA GLU A 167 -8.12 20.64 -2.67
C GLU A 167 -7.77 19.15 -2.63
N VAL A 168 -7.41 18.60 -3.79
CA VAL A 168 -6.91 17.22 -3.95
C VAL A 168 -5.47 17.28 -4.45
N THR A 169 -4.57 16.62 -3.74
CA THR A 169 -3.17 16.48 -4.15
C THR A 169 -2.80 15.01 -4.29
N SER A 170 -1.75 14.73 -5.05
CA SER A 170 -1.18 13.40 -5.13
C SER A 170 0.09 13.28 -4.29
N SER A 171 0.30 12.11 -3.71
CA SER A 171 1.51 11.68 -3.05
C SER A 171 1.87 10.28 -3.56
N MET A 172 3.13 9.90 -3.45
CA MET A 172 3.50 8.52 -3.77
C MET A 172 3.25 7.60 -2.56
N HIS A 173 2.97 6.34 -2.83
CA HIS A 173 2.95 5.33 -1.78
C HIS A 173 4.39 4.89 -1.49
N GLY A 174 4.91 5.20 -0.30
CA GLY A 174 6.29 4.85 0.07
C GLY A 174 6.52 3.34 0.18
N VAL A 175 7.79 2.93 0.14
CA VAL A 175 8.19 1.52 0.23
C VAL A 175 7.69 0.85 1.51
N LEU A 176 7.30 -0.42 1.40
CA LEU A 176 6.83 -1.25 2.51
C LEU A 176 7.66 -2.52 2.64
N MET A 177 7.47 -3.23 3.77
CA MET A 177 8.08 -4.53 4.06
C MET A 177 9.61 -4.53 3.90
N VAL A 178 10.24 -3.39 4.21
CA VAL A 178 11.70 -3.25 4.22
C VAL A 178 12.20 -3.60 5.61
N PRO A 179 13.01 -4.67 5.76
CA PRO A 179 13.61 -5.00 7.05
C PRO A 179 14.55 -3.88 7.53
N PRO A 180 14.69 -3.66 8.84
CA PRO A 180 15.54 -2.59 9.40
C PRO A 180 17.01 -2.66 8.99
N ALA A 181 17.49 -3.82 8.52
CA ALA A 181 18.92 -4.07 8.25
C ALA A 181 19.32 -4.13 6.75
N HIS A 182 18.41 -3.91 5.79
CA HIS A 182 18.70 -4.17 4.39
C HIS A 182 18.56 -2.92 3.50
N ASN A 183 19.69 -2.25 3.27
CA ASN A 183 19.82 -1.24 2.21
C ASN A 183 20.56 -1.77 0.96
N THR A 184 20.83 -3.07 0.89
CA THR A 184 21.55 -3.68 -0.24
C THR A 184 20.72 -4.80 -0.88
N PRO A 185 20.71 -4.90 -2.23
CA PRO A 185 20.03 -5.99 -2.91
C PRO A 185 20.57 -7.34 -2.47
N VAL A 186 19.71 -8.22 -1.97
CA VAL A 186 20.05 -9.63 -1.72
C VAL A 186 19.96 -10.38 -3.04
N LYS A 187 20.89 -11.31 -3.31
CA LYS A 187 20.85 -12.09 -4.54
C LYS A 187 19.55 -12.92 -4.59
N ALA A 188 18.78 -12.73 -5.65
CA ALA A 188 17.58 -13.53 -5.93
C ALA A 188 17.93 -14.99 -6.29
N THR A 189 16.96 -15.86 -6.21
CA THR A 189 17.04 -17.21 -6.76
C THR A 189 16.71 -17.14 -8.25
N ASP A 190 17.61 -17.62 -9.10
CA ASP A 190 17.43 -17.62 -10.54
C ASP A 190 16.12 -18.34 -10.94
N GLY A 191 15.35 -17.75 -11.82
CA GLY A 191 14.08 -18.28 -12.31
C GLY A 191 12.88 -18.11 -11.35
N ARG A 192 13.04 -17.45 -10.20
CA ARG A 192 11.95 -17.35 -9.23
C ARG A 192 11.03 -16.17 -9.51
N ILE A 193 9.75 -16.47 -9.73
CA ILE A 193 8.68 -15.49 -9.94
C ILE A 193 7.80 -15.48 -8.67
N LEU A 194 7.51 -14.30 -8.14
CA LEU A 194 6.59 -14.14 -6.98
C LEU A 194 5.27 -13.50 -7.42
N PHE A 195 4.16 -14.17 -7.09
CA PHE A 195 2.82 -13.60 -7.07
C PHE A 195 2.35 -13.53 -5.61
N PHE A 196 2.10 -12.33 -5.10
CA PHE A 196 1.89 -12.11 -3.67
C PHE A 196 0.66 -11.25 -3.37
N GLY A 197 0.03 -11.49 -2.20
CA GLY A 197 -0.94 -10.61 -1.57
C GLY A 197 -2.30 -11.24 -1.31
N ARG A 198 -3.32 -10.40 -1.13
CA ARG A 198 -4.72 -10.88 -1.00
C ARG A 198 -5.17 -11.50 -2.31
N MET A 199 -5.66 -12.73 -2.28
CA MET A 199 -6.02 -13.50 -3.48
C MET A 199 -7.46 -13.21 -3.90
N TRP A 200 -7.66 -12.01 -4.44
CA TRP A 200 -8.91 -11.51 -5.00
C TRP A 200 -8.89 -11.52 -6.53
N ALA A 201 -10.05 -11.60 -7.17
CA ALA A 201 -10.17 -11.74 -8.63
C ALA A 201 -9.47 -10.62 -9.42
N TYR A 202 -9.49 -9.38 -8.93
CA TYR A 202 -8.82 -8.25 -9.59
C TYR A 202 -7.29 -8.38 -9.65
N LYS A 203 -6.68 -9.21 -8.79
CA LYS A 203 -5.24 -9.47 -8.79
C LYS A 203 -4.76 -10.30 -9.99
N GLY A 204 -5.68 -10.97 -10.70
CA GLY A 204 -5.36 -11.67 -11.93
C GLY A 204 -4.61 -12.98 -11.74
N LEU A 205 -4.94 -13.77 -10.69
CA LEU A 205 -4.34 -15.09 -10.49
C LEU A 205 -4.55 -16.01 -11.68
N ASP A 206 -5.72 -15.97 -12.33
CA ASP A 206 -6.02 -16.70 -13.57
C ASP A 206 -5.04 -16.32 -14.69
N VAL A 207 -4.83 -15.03 -14.93
CA VAL A 207 -3.89 -14.51 -15.94
C VAL A 207 -2.46 -14.96 -15.63
N PHE A 208 -2.08 -14.93 -14.34
CA PHE A 208 -0.78 -15.42 -13.89
C PHE A 208 -0.58 -16.90 -14.19
N LEU A 209 -1.56 -17.74 -13.84
CA LEU A 209 -1.49 -19.20 -14.08
C LEU A 209 -1.43 -19.54 -15.58
N ASP A 210 -2.15 -18.79 -16.42
CA ASP A 210 -2.06 -18.95 -17.88
C ASP A 210 -0.68 -18.57 -18.41
N ALA A 211 -0.06 -17.51 -17.88
CA ALA A 211 1.30 -17.11 -18.24
C ALA A 211 2.36 -18.14 -17.82
N ILE A 212 2.24 -18.71 -16.62
CA ILE A 212 3.14 -19.77 -16.13
C ILE A 212 3.02 -21.04 -17.00
N ASP A 213 1.80 -21.39 -17.42
CA ASP A 213 1.57 -22.49 -18.37
C ASP A 213 2.29 -22.26 -19.71
N LEU A 214 2.23 -21.04 -20.23
CA LEU A 214 2.95 -20.65 -21.45
C LEU A 214 4.47 -20.75 -21.29
N LEU A 215 5.03 -20.28 -20.18
CA LEU A 215 6.48 -20.42 -19.90
C LEU A 215 6.91 -21.89 -19.83
N SER A 216 6.10 -22.74 -19.18
CA SER A 216 6.36 -24.18 -19.10
C SER A 216 6.35 -24.84 -20.49
N LYS A 217 5.36 -24.52 -21.32
CA LYS A 217 5.28 -25.02 -22.72
C LYS A 217 6.44 -24.60 -23.60
N ARG A 218 7.04 -23.44 -23.32
CA ARG A 218 8.22 -22.92 -24.03
C ARG A 218 9.55 -23.48 -23.50
N GLY A 219 9.49 -24.26 -22.40
CA GLY A 219 10.70 -24.81 -21.77
C GLY A 219 11.55 -23.76 -21.04
N VAL A 220 10.96 -22.61 -20.69
CA VAL A 220 11.64 -21.57 -19.91
C VAL A 220 11.83 -22.08 -18.48
N HIS A 221 13.06 -22.06 -17.98
CA HIS A 221 13.33 -22.43 -16.58
C HIS A 221 12.72 -21.40 -15.62
N HIS A 222 11.79 -21.84 -14.76
CA HIS A 222 11.16 -20.99 -13.76
C HIS A 222 10.62 -21.78 -12.57
N GLN A 223 10.47 -21.06 -11.45
CA GLN A 223 9.76 -21.50 -10.25
C GLN A 223 8.84 -20.36 -9.79
N ALA A 224 7.53 -20.59 -9.78
CA ALA A 224 6.57 -19.61 -9.34
C ALA A 224 6.15 -19.85 -7.87
N ILE A 225 6.16 -18.79 -7.06
CA ILE A 225 5.59 -18.81 -5.72
C ILE A 225 4.29 -18.00 -5.77
N VAL A 226 3.17 -18.61 -5.38
CA VAL A 226 1.86 -17.96 -5.17
C VAL A 226 1.61 -17.90 -3.68
N ALA A 227 1.75 -16.74 -3.05
CA ALA A 227 1.68 -16.61 -1.60
C ALA A 227 0.65 -15.58 -1.15
N GLY A 228 -0.28 -16.01 -0.31
CA GLY A 228 -1.31 -15.17 0.26
C GLY A 228 -2.61 -15.89 0.52
N ARG A 229 -3.67 -15.16 0.82
CA ARG A 229 -4.95 -15.73 1.22
C ARG A 229 -6.11 -15.03 0.54
N GLY A 230 -7.14 -15.79 0.17
CA GLY A 230 -8.37 -15.26 -0.40
C GLY A 230 -9.12 -16.27 -1.27
N PRO A 231 -10.29 -15.90 -1.81
CA PRO A 231 -11.17 -16.83 -2.53
C PRO A 231 -10.54 -17.45 -3.77
N GLU A 232 -9.63 -16.74 -4.45
CA GLU A 232 -8.97 -17.27 -5.64
C GLU A 232 -7.99 -18.42 -5.33
N MET A 233 -7.45 -18.52 -4.09
CA MET A 233 -6.67 -19.69 -3.69
C MET A 233 -7.49 -20.98 -3.71
N ALA A 234 -8.69 -20.96 -3.16
CA ALA A 234 -9.59 -22.11 -3.19
C ALA A 234 -10.07 -22.40 -4.63
N ARG A 235 -10.37 -21.35 -5.41
CA ARG A 235 -10.84 -21.48 -6.79
C ARG A 235 -9.84 -22.15 -7.70
N PHE A 236 -8.56 -21.80 -7.58
CA PHE A 236 -7.48 -22.29 -8.45
C PHE A 236 -6.58 -23.34 -7.80
N GLY A 237 -6.86 -23.79 -6.57
CA GLY A 237 -6.03 -24.73 -5.81
C GLY A 237 -5.71 -26.01 -6.61
N LYS A 238 -6.73 -26.71 -7.13
CA LYS A 238 -6.54 -27.91 -7.97
C LYS A 238 -5.72 -27.67 -9.24
N ARG A 239 -5.85 -26.49 -9.84
CA ARG A 239 -5.04 -26.13 -11.01
C ARG A 239 -3.57 -25.99 -10.61
N MET A 240 -3.28 -25.28 -9.51
CA MET A 240 -1.92 -25.08 -9.01
C MET A 240 -1.24 -26.40 -8.59
N GLU A 241 -1.99 -27.31 -7.98
CA GLU A 241 -1.51 -28.67 -7.62
C GLU A 241 -1.01 -29.48 -8.85
N ASN A 242 -1.60 -29.22 -10.02
CA ASN A 242 -1.22 -29.87 -11.29
C ASN A 242 -0.12 -29.12 -12.06
N MET A 243 0.46 -28.07 -11.50
CA MET A 243 1.51 -27.25 -12.11
C MET A 243 2.81 -27.41 -11.29
N PRO A 244 3.74 -28.30 -11.69
CA PRO A 244 4.94 -28.63 -10.87
C PRO A 244 5.87 -27.44 -10.61
N SER A 245 5.81 -26.40 -11.44
CA SER A 245 6.60 -25.18 -11.28
C SER A 245 6.02 -24.22 -10.24
N ILE A 246 4.81 -24.50 -9.67
CA ILE A 246 4.15 -23.63 -8.70
C ILE A 246 4.30 -24.18 -7.28
N ASN A 247 4.73 -23.30 -6.39
CA ASN A 247 4.63 -23.48 -4.95
C ASN A 247 3.56 -22.55 -4.40
N ALA A 248 2.40 -23.09 -3.99
CA ALA A 248 1.27 -22.33 -3.45
C ALA A 248 1.31 -22.30 -1.91
N ILE A 249 1.21 -21.11 -1.32
CA ILE A 249 1.19 -20.88 0.12
C ILE A 249 -0.13 -20.19 0.47
N ASP A 250 -1.17 -20.97 0.79
CA ASP A 250 -2.48 -20.44 1.22
C ASP A 250 -2.47 -20.16 2.73
N ALA A 251 -1.81 -19.06 3.09
CA ALA A 251 -1.70 -18.65 4.47
C ALA A 251 -1.59 -17.13 4.59
N TYR A 252 -1.83 -16.61 5.80
CA TYR A 252 -1.36 -15.27 6.14
C TYR A 252 0.16 -15.33 6.29
N ILE A 253 0.85 -14.51 5.52
CA ILE A 253 2.31 -14.43 5.55
C ILE A 253 2.74 -13.37 6.55
N SER A 254 3.61 -13.72 7.47
CA SER A 254 4.14 -12.77 8.45
C SER A 254 4.96 -11.67 7.76
N PRO A 255 5.11 -10.46 8.34
CA PRO A 255 5.95 -9.42 7.75
C PRO A 255 7.41 -9.86 7.51
N ALA A 256 7.98 -10.68 8.40
CA ALA A 256 9.34 -11.20 8.24
C ALA A 256 9.44 -12.18 7.06
N ASP A 257 8.48 -13.13 6.95
CA ASP A 257 8.43 -14.09 5.85
C ASP A 257 8.10 -13.38 4.53
N THR A 258 7.28 -12.33 4.55
CA THR A 258 6.96 -11.51 3.39
C THR A 258 8.24 -10.92 2.78
N SER A 259 9.09 -10.29 3.60
CA SER A 259 10.35 -9.74 3.12
C SER A 259 11.26 -10.83 2.52
N ALA A 260 11.35 -11.99 3.16
CA ALA A 260 12.13 -13.12 2.66
C ALA A 260 11.62 -13.63 1.30
N LEU A 261 10.30 -13.70 1.12
CA LEU A 261 9.70 -14.07 -0.17
C LEU A 261 10.07 -13.06 -1.27
N PHE A 262 9.91 -11.77 -1.02
CA PHE A 262 10.31 -10.75 -1.99
C PHE A 262 11.80 -10.82 -2.30
N GLN A 263 12.67 -10.92 -1.30
CA GLN A 263 14.12 -11.01 -1.50
C GLN A 263 14.54 -12.27 -2.27
N SER A 264 13.81 -13.36 -2.15
CA SER A 264 14.08 -14.58 -2.90
C SER A 264 13.66 -14.51 -4.37
N ALA A 265 12.75 -13.63 -4.73
CA ALA A 265 12.23 -13.52 -6.10
C ALA A 265 13.24 -12.83 -7.04
N GLU A 266 13.32 -13.29 -8.28
CA GLU A 266 14.01 -12.59 -9.36
C GLU A 266 13.13 -11.48 -9.94
N VAL A 267 11.81 -11.74 -9.98
CA VAL A 267 10.80 -10.79 -10.46
C VAL A 267 9.47 -10.98 -9.72
N VAL A 268 8.75 -9.89 -9.52
CA VAL A 268 7.38 -9.93 -8.94
C VAL A 268 6.36 -9.69 -10.05
N ALA A 269 5.38 -10.58 -10.17
CA ALA A 269 4.30 -10.47 -11.14
C ALA A 269 3.08 -9.78 -10.53
N LEU A 270 2.59 -8.72 -11.19
CA LEU A 270 1.42 -7.94 -10.80
C LEU A 270 0.42 -7.87 -11.97
N PRO A 271 -0.19 -8.99 -12.38
CA PRO A 271 -1.09 -9.05 -13.54
C PRO A 271 -2.51 -8.55 -13.21
N TYR A 272 -2.57 -7.39 -12.56
CA TYR A 272 -3.81 -6.84 -12.06
C TYR A 272 -4.76 -6.48 -13.20
N LYS A 273 -6.03 -6.82 -13.02
CA LYS A 273 -7.12 -6.43 -13.94
C LYS A 273 -7.57 -5.01 -13.68
N ASP A 274 -7.46 -4.59 -12.42
CA ASP A 274 -7.78 -3.27 -11.93
C ASP A 274 -6.88 -2.92 -10.72
N ALA A 275 -6.48 -1.65 -10.61
CA ALA A 275 -5.66 -1.16 -9.49
C ALA A 275 -5.81 0.36 -9.32
N SER A 276 -5.94 0.84 -8.08
CA SER A 276 -5.70 2.25 -7.73
C SER A 276 -4.21 2.46 -7.42
N GLN A 277 -3.70 1.73 -6.47
CA GLN A 277 -2.29 1.69 -6.07
C GLN A 277 -1.94 0.26 -5.59
N SER A 278 -0.66 -0.03 -5.35
CA SER A 278 -0.28 -1.36 -4.92
C SER A 278 0.78 -1.37 -3.82
N GLY A 279 0.37 -1.74 -2.60
CA GLY A 279 1.31 -2.03 -1.52
C GLY A 279 2.27 -3.18 -1.86
N VAL A 280 1.87 -4.11 -2.73
CA VAL A 280 2.74 -5.20 -3.23
C VAL A 280 3.84 -4.64 -4.12
N LEU A 281 3.53 -3.67 -4.99
CA LEU A 281 4.51 -2.93 -5.81
C LEU A 281 5.51 -2.18 -4.91
N ALA A 282 4.99 -1.45 -3.91
CA ALA A 282 5.83 -0.74 -2.94
C ALA A 282 6.74 -1.71 -2.16
N SER A 283 6.26 -2.91 -1.83
CA SER A 283 7.05 -3.96 -1.17
C SER A 283 8.10 -4.56 -2.10
N ALA A 284 7.78 -4.77 -3.38
CA ALA A 284 8.72 -5.26 -4.38
C ALA A 284 9.91 -4.30 -4.50
N PHE A 285 9.64 -3.01 -4.71
CA PHE A 285 10.69 -1.99 -4.82
C PHE A 285 11.45 -1.79 -3.51
N GLY A 286 10.76 -1.85 -2.35
CA GLY A 286 11.40 -1.80 -1.04
C GLY A 286 12.40 -2.95 -0.80
N ASN A 287 12.21 -4.08 -1.49
CA ASN A 287 13.13 -5.23 -1.49
C ASN A 287 14.02 -5.28 -2.75
N CYS A 288 14.14 -4.20 -3.50
CA CYS A 288 14.93 -4.07 -4.72
C CYS A 288 14.56 -5.13 -5.77
N ARG A 289 13.26 -5.43 -5.93
CA ARG A 289 12.77 -6.41 -6.92
C ARG A 289 12.04 -5.71 -8.06
N PRO A 290 12.44 -5.97 -9.31
CA PRO A 290 11.72 -5.47 -10.47
C PRO A 290 10.35 -6.16 -10.57
N VAL A 291 9.44 -5.53 -11.29
CA VAL A 291 8.11 -6.06 -11.50
C VAL A 291 7.81 -6.28 -12.98
N VAL A 292 6.95 -7.26 -13.27
CA VAL A 292 6.17 -7.30 -14.51
C VAL A 292 4.73 -7.05 -14.12
N ALA A 293 4.18 -5.91 -14.54
CA ALA A 293 2.90 -5.40 -14.04
C ALA A 293 1.95 -5.00 -15.17
N SER A 294 0.66 -5.14 -14.92
CA SER A 294 -0.36 -4.60 -15.84
C SER A 294 -0.35 -3.07 -15.81
N ALA A 295 -0.46 -2.45 -16.99
CA ALA A 295 -0.60 -1.01 -17.16
C ALA A 295 -2.02 -0.57 -16.81
N THR A 296 -2.39 -0.58 -15.52
CA THR A 296 -3.72 -0.21 -15.03
C THR A 296 -3.63 0.66 -13.79
N GLY A 297 -4.61 1.56 -13.62
CA GLY A 297 -4.71 2.49 -12.48
C GLY A 297 -3.43 3.28 -12.23
N GLY A 298 -3.01 3.37 -10.97
CA GLY A 298 -1.79 4.09 -10.56
C GLY A 298 -0.47 3.33 -10.75
N ILE A 299 -0.48 2.12 -11.31
CA ILE A 299 0.76 1.35 -11.55
C ILE A 299 1.71 2.09 -12.50
N PRO A 300 1.26 2.67 -13.64
CA PRO A 300 2.14 3.42 -14.55
C PRO A 300 2.70 4.73 -13.95
N ASP A 301 2.12 5.25 -12.86
CA ASP A 301 2.69 6.40 -12.15
C ASP A 301 3.99 6.05 -11.41
N VAL A 302 4.22 4.76 -11.16
CA VAL A 302 5.36 4.24 -10.40
C VAL A 302 6.30 3.38 -11.25
N VAL A 303 5.73 2.55 -12.15
CA VAL A 303 6.50 1.67 -13.02
C VAL A 303 6.79 2.38 -14.33
N THR A 304 8.08 2.58 -14.62
CA THR A 304 8.56 3.05 -15.92
C THR A 304 9.04 1.84 -16.71
N ASP A 305 8.36 1.56 -17.83
CA ASP A 305 8.65 0.39 -18.68
C ASP A 305 10.11 0.35 -19.13
N GLY A 306 10.74 -0.81 -18.96
CA GLY A 306 12.15 -1.04 -19.30
C GLY A 306 13.17 -0.40 -18.33
N VAL A 307 12.73 0.31 -17.28
CA VAL A 307 13.60 0.98 -16.30
C VAL A 307 13.59 0.27 -14.95
N ASN A 308 12.44 0.17 -14.30
CA ASN A 308 12.28 -0.44 -12.97
C ASN A 308 11.33 -1.65 -12.98
N GLY A 309 10.77 -1.97 -14.14
CA GLY A 309 9.87 -3.08 -14.41
C GLY A 309 9.49 -3.13 -15.88
N LEU A 310 8.61 -4.06 -16.22
CA LEU A 310 7.97 -4.14 -17.53
C LEU A 310 6.47 -3.98 -17.39
N LEU A 311 5.86 -3.18 -18.27
CA LEU A 311 4.42 -2.98 -18.34
C LEU A 311 3.81 -3.84 -19.45
N VAL A 312 2.67 -4.46 -19.12
CA VAL A 312 1.90 -5.29 -20.07
C VAL A 312 0.43 -4.87 -20.05
N PRO A 313 -0.36 -5.15 -21.10
CA PRO A 313 -1.79 -4.92 -21.07
C PRO A 313 -2.46 -5.74 -19.95
N PRO A 314 -3.49 -5.20 -19.26
CA PRO A 314 -4.24 -5.97 -18.28
C PRO A 314 -4.98 -7.15 -18.94
N SER A 315 -5.10 -8.26 -18.21
CA SER A 315 -5.76 -9.49 -18.66
C SER A 315 -5.12 -10.18 -19.90
N ASP A 316 -3.85 -9.87 -20.20
CA ASP A 316 -3.08 -10.48 -21.30
C ASP A 316 -2.01 -11.44 -20.76
N ALA A 317 -2.35 -12.72 -20.68
CA ALA A 317 -1.43 -13.77 -20.22
C ALA A 317 -0.22 -13.97 -21.17
N THR A 318 -0.41 -13.73 -22.47
CA THR A 318 0.66 -13.88 -23.46
C THR A 318 1.69 -12.76 -23.32
N ALA A 319 1.24 -11.52 -23.19
CA ALA A 319 2.12 -10.39 -22.93
C ALA A 319 2.86 -10.55 -21.58
N LEU A 320 2.17 -11.02 -20.54
CA LEU A 320 2.77 -11.33 -19.24
C LEU A 320 3.85 -12.40 -19.36
N ALA A 321 3.58 -13.52 -20.06
CA ALA A 321 4.55 -14.59 -20.29
C ALA A 321 5.78 -14.08 -21.06
N ASN A 322 5.57 -13.30 -22.13
CA ASN A 322 6.66 -12.72 -22.92
C ASN A 322 7.55 -11.80 -22.08
N ALA A 323 6.97 -10.96 -21.24
CA ALA A 323 7.71 -10.05 -20.37
C ALA A 323 8.48 -10.80 -19.28
N LEU A 324 7.86 -11.80 -18.64
CA LEU A 324 8.52 -12.67 -17.66
C LEU A 324 9.69 -13.43 -18.29
N GLU A 325 9.50 -14.06 -19.47
CA GLU A 325 10.54 -14.76 -20.21
C GLU A 325 11.74 -13.85 -20.49
N ARG A 326 11.52 -12.62 -20.96
CA ARG A 326 12.58 -11.63 -21.19
C ARG A 326 13.41 -11.36 -19.94
N VAL A 327 12.78 -11.21 -18.78
CA VAL A 327 13.51 -10.98 -17.52
C VAL A 327 14.29 -12.22 -17.12
N LEU A 328 13.69 -13.41 -17.17
CA LEU A 328 14.30 -14.67 -16.73
C LEU A 328 15.46 -15.14 -17.64
N THR A 329 15.42 -14.80 -18.94
CA THR A 329 16.43 -15.23 -19.90
C THR A 329 17.52 -14.20 -20.17
N SER A 330 17.35 -12.95 -19.71
CA SER A 330 18.32 -11.87 -19.89
C SER A 330 18.84 -11.33 -18.56
N ARG A 331 20.01 -11.84 -18.12
CA ARG A 331 20.65 -11.35 -16.89
C ARG A 331 20.94 -9.85 -16.89
N SER A 332 21.29 -9.29 -18.06
CA SER A 332 21.53 -7.85 -18.17
C SER A 332 20.25 -7.03 -17.96
N LEU A 333 19.13 -7.49 -18.52
CA LEU A 333 17.83 -6.85 -18.31
C LEU A 333 17.41 -6.97 -16.84
N ALA A 334 17.47 -8.16 -16.25
CA ALA A 334 17.12 -8.38 -14.85
C ALA A 334 17.93 -7.48 -13.91
N ALA A 335 19.26 -7.37 -14.13
CA ALA A 335 20.13 -6.49 -13.36
C ALA A 335 19.75 -5.01 -13.53
N SER A 336 19.56 -4.54 -14.76
CA SER A 336 19.16 -3.16 -15.04
C SER A 336 17.82 -2.79 -14.38
N LEU A 337 16.81 -3.68 -14.46
CA LEU A 337 15.51 -3.46 -13.83
C LEU A 337 15.61 -3.48 -12.29
N THR A 338 16.49 -4.32 -11.73
CA THR A 338 16.76 -4.36 -10.28
C THR A 338 17.38 -3.05 -9.80
N ASP A 339 18.35 -2.53 -10.54
CA ASP A 339 18.97 -1.22 -10.23
C ASP A 339 17.93 -0.08 -10.33
N GLY A 340 17.09 -0.12 -11.36
CA GLY A 340 15.98 0.84 -11.50
C GLY A 340 14.95 0.77 -10.37
N ALA A 341 14.60 -0.44 -9.93
CA ALA A 341 13.71 -0.66 -8.78
C ALA A 341 14.33 -0.08 -7.49
N HIS A 342 15.63 -0.33 -7.26
CA HIS A 342 16.37 0.24 -6.13
C HIS A 342 16.42 1.77 -6.19
N GLN A 343 16.73 2.36 -7.35
CA GLN A 343 16.74 3.82 -7.53
C GLN A 343 15.37 4.44 -7.27
N THR A 344 14.29 3.80 -7.74
CA THR A 344 12.92 4.26 -7.50
C THR A 344 12.58 4.21 -6.02
N ALA A 345 12.96 3.13 -5.33
CA ALA A 345 12.75 2.99 -3.89
C ALA A 345 13.52 4.05 -3.08
N ALA A 346 14.77 4.34 -3.44
CA ALA A 346 15.59 5.36 -2.80
C ALA A 346 15.20 6.81 -3.19
N GLY A 347 14.51 6.98 -4.32
CA GLY A 347 14.09 8.26 -4.88
C GLY A 347 12.62 8.59 -4.58
N SER A 348 11.75 8.39 -5.57
CA SER A 348 10.35 8.83 -5.51
C SER A 348 9.51 8.13 -4.45
N LEU A 349 9.86 6.88 -4.07
CA LEU A 349 9.17 6.12 -3.02
C LEU A 349 9.86 6.19 -1.66
N ASN A 350 10.90 7.01 -1.51
CA ASN A 350 11.56 7.24 -0.24
C ASN A 350 10.66 8.05 0.69
N TRP A 351 10.49 7.58 1.92
CA TRP A 351 9.63 8.22 2.91
C TRP A 351 10.06 9.63 3.29
N ASP A 352 11.36 9.94 3.25
CA ASP A 352 11.85 11.29 3.57
C ASP A 352 11.40 12.30 2.50
N HIS A 353 11.51 11.95 1.22
CA HIS A 353 11.03 12.78 0.12
C HIS A 353 9.50 12.95 0.12
N ILE A 354 8.77 11.86 0.44
CA ILE A 354 7.31 11.89 0.57
C ILE A 354 6.92 12.81 1.74
N ALA A 355 7.57 12.65 2.89
CA ALA A 355 7.30 13.44 4.09
C ALA A 355 7.59 14.94 3.89
N GLU A 356 8.68 15.28 3.19
CA GLU A 356 9.02 16.67 2.88
C GLU A 356 7.93 17.36 2.05
N ARG A 357 7.47 16.69 0.98
CA ARG A 357 6.37 17.21 0.12
C ARG A 357 5.06 17.34 0.90
N LEU A 358 4.73 16.31 1.69
CA LEU A 358 3.50 16.32 2.46
C LEU A 358 3.56 17.37 3.58
N PHE A 359 4.72 17.59 4.19
CA PHE A 359 4.92 18.64 5.18
C PHE A 359 4.73 20.04 4.60
N ALA A 360 5.19 20.28 3.36
CA ALA A 360 4.90 21.52 2.65
C ALA A 360 3.38 21.73 2.45
N THR A 361 2.65 20.67 2.11
CA THR A 361 1.18 20.68 2.03
C THR A 361 0.57 21.00 3.39
N TYR A 362 1.02 20.38 4.48
CA TYR A 362 0.50 20.65 5.83
C TYR A 362 0.66 22.12 6.22
N ARG A 363 1.82 22.71 5.94
CA ARG A 363 2.08 24.13 6.25
C ARG A 363 1.15 25.05 5.47
N ARG A 364 0.89 24.74 4.21
CA ARG A 364 -0.01 25.52 3.35
C ARG A 364 -1.47 25.43 3.80
N VAL A 365 -1.91 24.25 4.20
CA VAL A 365 -3.30 24.02 4.64
C VAL A 365 -3.56 24.59 6.05
N ALA A 366 -2.51 24.76 6.87
CA ALA A 366 -2.61 25.33 8.22
C ALA A 366 -2.43 26.87 8.27
N SER A 367 -2.01 27.48 7.17
CA SER A 367 -1.90 28.95 7.05
C SER A 367 -3.24 29.58 6.72
#